data_679935e35973b75bb49a507fe3a6312b
#
_entry.id   679935e35973b75bb49a507fe3a6312b
#
_cell.length_a   1.000
_cell.length_b   1.000
_cell.length_c   1.000
_cell.angle_alpha   90.00
_cell.angle_beta   90.00
_cell.angle_gamma   90.00
#
_symmetry.space_group_name_H-M   'P 1'
#
loop_
_entity.id
_entity.type
_entity.pdbx_description
1 polymer ?
#
loop_
_entity_poly.entity_id
_entity_poly.type
_entity_poly.pdbx_seq_one_letter_code
_entity_poly.pdbx_strand_id
1 'polypeptide(L)'
;MNEKIKGGRHNSVAPSIELINISKAFGAVKANSNISMQIAQGSIHGIIGENGAGKSTLMSILYGFYKADKGDILIDGSKVNITDSKDAINAGIGMVFQHFKLVENFTVLENVILGVEGGQLLAPSISKARKDLRALAKEYELNVDPDATIDSLGVGLRQRVEILKALYRKARILILDEPTGVLTPAEADHLFRILNNLKKEGKTIVFITHKLREVMEITDTVSVMRQGEMTATVKTSETSPSSLAELMVGRKVLLRVEKQTSAPGNTTLEINNLNVIDNQGVQRLEDISLSVRAGEILGIAGVAGNGQSELLEVLGGITEASGSIKINGKEIALRGNEANGQSRRLQGIAHVPEDRQHLGLIMEFEAWENIALGYHNSEDYQQNRFLMSNAKIKTDAIRKMEQFDVRPNNVTLSTKGFSGGNQQKLVLSREIERNPDLLLVGQPTRGVDIGAIEFIHQQLIRLRDAGKAILLVSVELEEIMSLSDRIMVMFDGKIMGEKTPTETNEKELGLLMAGIKGDTN
;
A
#
# COMPACT_ATOMS: atom_id res chain seq x y z
N MET A 1 -16.83 -52.11 -39.17
CA MET A 1 -15.42 -51.89 -38.92
C MET A 1 -15.33 -50.72 -37.95
N ASN A 2 -15.30 -51.07 -36.66
CA ASN A 2 -15.37 -50.09 -35.56
C ASN A 2 -13.97 -49.75 -35.10
N GLU A 3 -13.48 -48.57 -35.44
CA GLU A 3 -12.26 -48.04 -34.84
C GLU A 3 -12.59 -47.35 -33.48
N LYS A 4 -12.14 -47.99 -32.43
CA LYS A 4 -12.11 -47.43 -31.08
C LYS A 4 -11.05 -46.33 -30.99
N ILE A 5 -11.46 -45.09 -30.91
CA ILE A 5 -10.60 -43.98 -30.52
C ILE A 5 -10.25 -44.19 -29.04
N LYS A 6 -9.03 -44.62 -28.76
CA LYS A 6 -8.44 -44.60 -27.42
C LYS A 6 -8.15 -43.16 -27.01
N GLY A 7 -9.03 -42.59 -26.22
CA GLY A 7 -8.76 -41.32 -25.52
C GLY A 7 -7.60 -41.53 -24.55
N GLY A 8 -6.47 -40.93 -24.83
CA GLY A 8 -5.34 -40.82 -23.92
C GLY A 8 -5.77 -40.03 -22.67
N ARG A 9 -5.84 -40.72 -21.52
CA ARG A 9 -5.88 -40.02 -20.22
C ARG A 9 -4.54 -39.30 -20.05
N HIS A 10 -4.52 -38.01 -20.28
CA HIS A 10 -3.48 -37.16 -19.70
C HIS A 10 -3.61 -37.35 -18.16
N ASN A 11 -2.57 -37.90 -17.54
CA ASN A 11 -2.40 -37.84 -16.09
C ASN A 11 -2.18 -36.38 -15.70
N SER A 12 -3.24 -35.60 -15.60
CA SER A 12 -3.17 -34.28 -14.99
C SER A 12 -2.98 -34.50 -13.48
N VAL A 13 -1.84 -34.08 -12.96
CA VAL A 13 -1.60 -33.99 -11.51
C VAL A 13 -2.75 -33.17 -10.91
N ALA A 14 -3.36 -33.66 -9.84
CA ALA A 14 -4.44 -32.94 -9.16
C ALA A 14 -3.95 -31.55 -8.73
N PRO A 15 -4.78 -30.50 -8.83
CA PRO A 15 -4.41 -29.18 -8.35
C PRO A 15 -4.15 -29.22 -6.84
N SER A 16 -3.19 -28.41 -6.38
CA SER A 16 -2.86 -28.31 -4.94
C SER A 16 -4.05 -27.73 -4.15
N ILE A 17 -4.75 -26.77 -4.74
CA ILE A 17 -5.97 -26.18 -4.16
C ILE A 17 -7.05 -26.15 -5.24
N GLU A 18 -8.25 -26.57 -4.86
CA GLU A 18 -9.44 -26.37 -5.68
C GLU A 18 -10.56 -25.81 -4.80
N LEU A 19 -11.07 -24.65 -5.20
CA LEU A 19 -12.23 -24.00 -4.59
C LEU A 19 -13.42 -24.19 -5.54
N ILE A 20 -14.54 -24.67 -5.00
CA ILE A 20 -15.74 -24.96 -5.79
C ILE A 20 -16.92 -24.19 -5.21
N ASN A 21 -17.42 -23.19 -5.96
CA ASN A 21 -18.60 -22.39 -5.64
C ASN A 21 -18.58 -21.75 -4.24
N ILE A 22 -17.41 -21.30 -3.78
CA ILE A 22 -17.24 -20.66 -2.48
C ILE A 22 -18.03 -19.35 -2.43
N SER A 23 -18.89 -19.23 -1.42
CA SER A 23 -19.65 -18.00 -1.18
C SER A 23 -19.57 -17.60 0.29
N LYS A 24 -19.50 -16.27 0.54
CA LYS A 24 -19.48 -15.67 1.88
C LYS A 24 -20.16 -14.32 1.87
N ALA A 25 -21.07 -14.11 2.84
CA ALA A 25 -21.73 -12.83 3.05
C ALA A 25 -21.55 -12.37 4.51
N PHE A 26 -21.48 -11.05 4.70
CA PHE A 26 -21.49 -10.38 6.00
C PHE A 26 -22.67 -9.40 6.02
N GLY A 27 -23.78 -9.81 6.59
CA GLY A 27 -25.04 -9.07 6.51
C GLY A 27 -25.49 -8.90 5.05
N ALA A 28 -25.64 -7.66 4.59
CA ALA A 28 -26.01 -7.34 3.22
C ALA A 28 -24.85 -7.40 2.21
N VAL A 29 -23.60 -7.48 2.68
CA VAL A 29 -22.41 -7.45 1.82
C VAL A 29 -22.02 -8.86 1.41
N LYS A 30 -22.09 -9.17 0.12
CA LYS A 30 -21.61 -10.41 -0.48
C LYS A 30 -20.10 -10.28 -0.74
N ALA A 31 -19.26 -10.73 0.18
CA ALA A 31 -17.81 -10.62 0.07
C ALA A 31 -17.23 -11.59 -0.97
N ASN A 32 -17.80 -12.80 -1.09
CA ASN A 32 -17.49 -13.76 -2.14
C ASN A 32 -18.79 -14.38 -2.67
N SER A 33 -18.90 -14.51 -3.98
CA SER A 33 -20.09 -14.98 -4.68
C SER A 33 -19.70 -16.05 -5.69
N ASN A 34 -19.95 -17.31 -5.36
CA ASN A 34 -19.78 -18.45 -6.25
C ASN A 34 -18.35 -18.58 -6.85
N ILE A 35 -17.31 -18.37 -6.04
CA ILE A 35 -15.92 -18.42 -6.47
C ILE A 35 -15.50 -19.86 -6.74
N SER A 36 -15.02 -20.13 -7.96
CA SER A 36 -14.39 -21.40 -8.34
C SER A 36 -13.00 -21.11 -8.91
N MET A 37 -11.98 -21.82 -8.41
CA MET A 37 -10.59 -21.59 -8.76
C MET A 37 -9.76 -22.84 -8.54
N GLN A 38 -8.76 -23.08 -9.41
CA GLN A 38 -7.79 -24.15 -9.27
C GLN A 38 -6.38 -23.58 -9.25
N ILE A 39 -5.53 -24.05 -8.34
CA ILE A 39 -4.14 -23.68 -8.20
C ILE A 39 -3.27 -24.90 -8.43
N ALA A 40 -2.38 -24.85 -9.42
CA ALA A 40 -1.50 -25.94 -9.76
C ALA A 40 -0.46 -26.20 -8.66
N GLN A 41 -0.11 -27.46 -8.45
CA GLN A 41 0.93 -27.85 -7.51
C GLN A 41 2.31 -27.29 -7.95
N GLY A 42 3.10 -26.80 -6.99
CA GLY A 42 4.44 -26.28 -7.27
C GLY A 42 4.45 -25.02 -8.15
N SER A 43 3.39 -24.22 -8.11
CA SER A 43 3.28 -22.95 -8.85
C SER A 43 3.15 -21.75 -7.92
N ILE A 44 3.40 -20.57 -8.45
CA ILE A 44 3.07 -19.29 -7.82
C ILE A 44 1.83 -18.73 -8.53
N HIS A 45 0.72 -18.69 -7.81
CA HIS A 45 -0.56 -18.24 -8.31
C HIS A 45 -0.91 -16.87 -7.75
N GLY A 46 -0.99 -15.85 -8.60
CA GLY A 46 -1.40 -14.51 -8.22
C GLY A 46 -2.91 -14.39 -8.02
N ILE A 47 -3.33 -13.71 -6.97
CA ILE A 47 -4.73 -13.27 -6.81
C ILE A 47 -4.74 -11.76 -6.73
N ILE A 48 -5.35 -11.13 -7.73
CA ILE A 48 -5.42 -9.67 -7.84
C ILE A 48 -6.87 -9.18 -7.85
N GLY A 49 -7.04 -7.91 -7.56
CA GLY A 49 -8.35 -7.24 -7.56
C GLY A 49 -8.27 -5.94 -6.76
N GLU A 50 -9.24 -5.07 -6.93
CA GLU A 50 -9.35 -3.83 -6.17
C GLU A 50 -9.54 -4.10 -4.67
N ASN A 51 -9.36 -3.07 -3.84
CA ASN A 51 -9.68 -3.15 -2.42
C ASN A 51 -11.18 -3.42 -2.24
N GLY A 52 -11.51 -4.39 -1.38
CA GLY A 52 -12.90 -4.85 -1.24
C GLY A 52 -13.37 -5.86 -2.29
N ALA A 53 -12.51 -6.31 -3.22
CA ALA A 53 -12.86 -7.35 -4.21
C ALA A 53 -13.09 -8.75 -3.60
N GLY A 54 -12.83 -8.93 -2.30
CA GLY A 54 -13.06 -10.19 -1.59
C GLY A 54 -11.82 -11.10 -1.45
N LYS A 55 -10.63 -10.67 -1.89
CA LYS A 55 -9.37 -11.45 -1.85
C LYS A 55 -9.02 -11.95 -0.45
N SER A 56 -8.87 -11.05 0.51
CA SER A 56 -8.50 -11.40 1.90
C SER A 56 -9.61 -12.21 2.59
N THR A 57 -10.89 -12.02 2.23
CA THR A 57 -11.99 -12.85 2.71
C THR A 57 -11.86 -14.28 2.19
N LEU A 58 -11.57 -14.47 0.89
CA LEU A 58 -11.38 -15.78 0.29
C LEU A 58 -10.20 -16.52 0.94
N MET A 59 -9.08 -15.84 1.17
CA MET A 59 -7.93 -16.43 1.84
C MET A 59 -8.19 -16.70 3.33
N SER A 60 -8.94 -15.85 3.99
CA SER A 60 -9.40 -16.10 5.38
C SER A 60 -10.28 -17.33 5.50
N ILE A 61 -11.07 -17.65 4.47
CA ILE A 61 -11.83 -18.91 4.38
C ILE A 61 -10.87 -20.09 4.21
N LEU A 62 -9.91 -19.98 3.30
CA LEU A 62 -8.93 -21.05 3.03
C LEU A 62 -8.02 -21.32 4.26
N TYR A 63 -7.75 -20.28 5.07
CA TYR A 63 -6.96 -20.42 6.29
C TYR A 63 -7.78 -20.68 7.56
N GLY A 64 -9.13 -20.71 7.45
CA GLY A 64 -10.01 -21.09 8.56
C GLY A 64 -10.41 -19.97 9.53
N PHE A 65 -10.19 -18.69 9.19
CA PHE A 65 -10.70 -17.56 9.99
C PHE A 65 -12.18 -17.30 9.76
N TYR A 66 -12.65 -17.59 8.56
CA TYR A 66 -14.07 -17.53 8.23
C TYR A 66 -14.51 -18.89 7.66
N LYS A 67 -15.68 -19.32 8.03
CA LYS A 67 -16.33 -20.45 7.39
C LYS A 67 -17.07 -19.97 6.14
N ALA A 68 -16.91 -20.67 5.01
CA ALA A 68 -17.72 -20.43 3.83
C ALA A 68 -19.19 -20.70 4.14
N ASP A 69 -20.09 -19.89 3.57
CA ASP A 69 -21.53 -20.12 3.69
C ASP A 69 -21.97 -21.22 2.73
N LYS A 70 -21.27 -21.36 1.58
CA LYS A 70 -21.48 -22.41 0.57
C LYS A 70 -20.15 -22.74 -0.12
N GLY A 71 -20.13 -23.94 -0.73
CA GLY A 71 -19.04 -24.41 -1.55
C GLY A 71 -18.12 -25.39 -0.82
N ASP A 72 -17.17 -25.94 -1.56
CA ASP A 72 -16.25 -26.97 -1.11
C ASP A 72 -14.79 -26.55 -1.35
N ILE A 73 -13.90 -26.99 -0.47
CA ILE A 73 -12.45 -26.82 -0.57
C ILE A 73 -11.83 -28.22 -0.74
N LEU A 74 -11.00 -28.38 -1.77
CA LEU A 74 -10.19 -29.58 -1.95
C LEU A 74 -8.71 -29.20 -1.87
N ILE A 75 -7.93 -30.00 -1.16
CA ILE A 75 -6.47 -29.93 -1.10
C ILE A 75 -5.92 -31.25 -1.65
N ASP A 76 -5.04 -31.15 -2.64
CA ASP A 76 -4.48 -32.30 -3.37
C ASP A 76 -5.56 -33.30 -3.83
N GLY A 77 -6.70 -32.77 -4.32
CA GLY A 77 -7.84 -33.54 -4.80
C GLY A 77 -8.74 -34.13 -3.71
N SER A 78 -8.42 -33.95 -2.43
CA SER A 78 -9.22 -34.44 -1.31
C SER A 78 -10.04 -33.31 -0.69
N LYS A 79 -11.36 -33.54 -0.51
CA LYS A 79 -12.22 -32.56 0.16
C LYS A 79 -11.82 -32.41 1.62
N VAL A 80 -11.59 -31.18 2.04
CA VAL A 80 -11.23 -30.83 3.42
C VAL A 80 -12.32 -29.94 4.03
N ASN A 81 -12.52 -30.09 5.34
CA ASN A 81 -13.40 -29.21 6.10
C ASN A 81 -12.54 -28.31 6.99
N ILE A 82 -12.33 -27.08 6.57
CA ILE A 82 -11.55 -26.09 7.30
C ILE A 82 -12.52 -25.24 8.12
N THR A 83 -12.48 -25.40 9.44
CA THR A 83 -13.33 -24.68 10.39
C THR A 83 -12.56 -23.70 11.25
N ASP A 84 -11.25 -23.94 11.41
CA ASP A 84 -10.32 -23.06 12.11
C ASP A 84 -8.91 -23.14 11.48
N SER A 85 -7.99 -22.32 12.01
CA SER A 85 -6.61 -22.29 11.52
C SER A 85 -5.82 -23.57 11.79
N LYS A 86 -6.21 -24.39 12.75
CA LYS A 86 -5.56 -25.68 13.01
C LYS A 86 -5.86 -26.67 11.90
N ASP A 87 -7.10 -26.69 11.40
CA ASP A 87 -7.49 -27.51 10.25
C ASP A 87 -6.67 -27.13 9.02
N ALA A 88 -6.49 -25.82 8.76
CA ALA A 88 -5.68 -25.31 7.65
C ALA A 88 -4.20 -25.72 7.79
N ILE A 89 -3.62 -25.55 8.98
CA ILE A 89 -2.24 -25.98 9.27
C ILE A 89 -2.08 -27.49 9.07
N ASN A 90 -3.02 -28.29 9.57
CA ASN A 90 -3.00 -29.74 9.38
C ASN A 90 -3.13 -30.17 7.91
N ALA A 91 -3.83 -29.38 7.10
CA ALA A 91 -3.89 -29.55 5.64
C ALA A 91 -2.60 -29.07 4.93
N GLY A 92 -1.62 -28.54 5.66
CA GLY A 92 -0.35 -28.07 5.12
C GLY A 92 -0.38 -26.66 4.58
N ILE A 93 -1.32 -25.81 5.01
CA ILE A 93 -1.47 -24.41 4.60
C ILE A 93 -0.82 -23.52 5.66
N GLY A 94 0.11 -22.64 5.24
CA GLY A 94 0.67 -21.55 6.02
C GLY A 94 0.23 -20.20 5.45
N MET A 95 0.08 -19.18 6.30
CA MET A 95 -0.30 -17.84 5.87
C MET A 95 0.61 -16.79 6.49
N VAL A 96 1.09 -15.88 5.65
CA VAL A 96 1.79 -14.64 6.00
C VAL A 96 0.81 -13.49 5.77
N PHE A 97 0.54 -12.74 6.82
CA PHE A 97 -0.48 -11.69 6.82
C PHE A 97 0.09 -10.34 6.42
N GLN A 98 -0.73 -9.47 5.87
CA GLN A 98 -0.41 -8.08 5.58
C GLN A 98 0.07 -7.33 6.84
N HIS A 99 -0.59 -7.54 7.98
CA HIS A 99 -0.13 -7.10 9.30
C HIS A 99 0.41 -8.30 10.06
N PHE A 100 1.70 -8.31 10.34
CA PHE A 100 2.38 -9.43 10.98
C PHE A 100 1.68 -9.85 12.28
N LYS A 101 1.50 -11.16 12.43
CA LYS A 101 0.92 -11.79 13.63
C LYS A 101 2.03 -12.32 14.53
N LEU A 102 2.96 -11.43 14.88
CA LEU A 102 4.09 -11.68 15.77
C LEU A 102 3.84 -11.02 17.14
N VAL A 103 4.32 -11.65 18.18
CA VAL A 103 4.32 -11.10 19.54
C VAL A 103 5.61 -10.29 19.70
N GLU A 104 5.49 -8.98 19.83
CA GLU A 104 6.63 -8.05 19.72
C GLU A 104 7.69 -8.25 20.80
N ASN A 105 7.31 -8.51 22.03
CA ASN A 105 8.20 -8.74 23.18
C ASN A 105 8.75 -10.16 23.26
N PHE A 106 8.41 -11.05 22.32
CA PHE A 106 8.96 -12.40 22.22
C PHE A 106 10.15 -12.43 21.26
N THR A 107 11.03 -13.40 21.46
CA THR A 107 12.13 -13.70 20.52
C THR A 107 11.58 -14.31 19.23
N VAL A 108 12.42 -14.32 18.19
CA VAL A 108 12.12 -15.02 16.94
C VAL A 108 11.80 -16.49 17.19
N LEU A 109 12.61 -17.16 18.01
CA LEU A 109 12.41 -18.58 18.34
C LEU A 109 11.06 -18.80 19.03
N GLU A 110 10.73 -18.01 20.04
CA GLU A 110 9.44 -18.11 20.76
C GLU A 110 8.24 -17.91 19.82
N ASN A 111 8.31 -16.92 18.92
CA ASN A 111 7.26 -16.70 17.92
C ASN A 111 7.09 -17.88 16.96
N VAL A 112 8.18 -18.51 16.53
CA VAL A 112 8.13 -19.64 15.58
C VAL A 112 7.53 -20.88 16.23
N ILE A 113 7.93 -21.19 17.49
CA ILE A 113 7.47 -22.40 18.19
C ILE A 113 6.12 -22.23 18.89
N LEU A 114 5.60 -21.02 19.03
CA LEU A 114 4.34 -20.73 19.72
C LEU A 114 3.20 -21.60 19.18
N GLY A 115 2.62 -22.44 20.05
CA GLY A 115 1.53 -23.37 19.71
C GLY A 115 1.96 -24.67 19.02
N VAL A 116 3.29 -24.92 18.92
CA VAL A 116 3.87 -26.19 18.46
C VAL A 116 5.00 -26.68 19.37
N GLU A 117 4.96 -26.26 20.64
CA GLU A 117 5.90 -26.63 21.68
C GLU A 117 5.79 -28.15 21.97
N GLY A 118 6.66 -28.96 21.39
CA GLY A 118 6.56 -30.41 21.44
C GLY A 118 6.89 -31.03 22.80
N GLY A 119 5.88 -31.24 23.65
CA GLY A 119 5.95 -32.16 24.78
C GLY A 119 6.25 -31.55 26.17
N GLN A 120 6.20 -32.41 27.22
CA GLN A 120 6.27 -32.01 28.64
C GLN A 120 7.64 -31.49 29.13
N LEU A 121 8.71 -31.61 28.33
CA LEU A 121 10.06 -31.12 28.63
C LEU A 121 10.47 -29.98 27.69
N LEU A 122 10.25 -28.76 28.13
CA LEU A 122 10.49 -27.52 27.33
C LEU A 122 11.97 -27.35 26.92
N ALA A 123 12.93 -27.54 27.81
CA ALA A 123 14.34 -27.21 27.54
C ALA A 123 15.00 -28.02 26.39
N PRO A 124 14.85 -29.33 26.28
CA PRO A 124 15.40 -30.08 25.13
C PRO A 124 14.69 -29.75 23.81
N SER A 125 13.41 -29.46 23.85
CA SER A 125 12.63 -29.10 22.67
C SER A 125 13.00 -27.71 22.14
N ILE A 126 13.30 -26.73 23.01
CA ILE A 126 13.78 -25.39 22.65
C ILE A 126 15.17 -25.47 21.96
N SER A 127 16.10 -26.25 22.49
CA SER A 127 17.43 -26.41 21.89
C SER A 127 17.36 -27.05 20.50
N LYS A 128 16.50 -28.08 20.35
CA LYS A 128 16.24 -28.70 19.05
C LYS A 128 15.56 -27.70 18.08
N ALA A 129 14.53 -27.00 18.52
CA ALA A 129 13.83 -26.01 17.72
C ALA A 129 14.77 -24.90 17.22
N ARG A 130 15.69 -24.41 18.09
CA ARG A 130 16.71 -23.43 17.69
C ARG A 130 17.64 -23.97 16.60
N LYS A 131 18.08 -25.24 16.71
CA LYS A 131 18.92 -25.88 15.69
C LYS A 131 18.14 -26.03 14.36
N ASP A 132 16.91 -26.51 14.43
CA ASP A 132 16.05 -26.71 13.26
C ASP A 132 15.73 -25.37 12.58
N LEU A 133 15.45 -24.32 13.36
CA LEU A 133 15.19 -22.98 12.85
C LEU A 133 16.44 -22.39 12.15
N ARG A 134 17.64 -22.55 12.72
CA ARG A 134 18.88 -22.10 12.07
C ARG A 134 19.15 -22.85 10.76
N ALA A 135 18.89 -24.15 10.73
CA ALA A 135 19.03 -24.94 9.52
C ALA A 135 18.07 -24.45 8.42
N LEU A 136 16.79 -24.26 8.78
CA LEU A 136 15.75 -23.76 7.89
C LEU A 136 16.07 -22.34 7.39
N ALA A 137 16.50 -21.44 8.28
CA ALA A 137 16.87 -20.08 7.94
C ALA A 137 18.05 -20.04 6.95
N LYS A 138 19.02 -20.93 7.10
CA LYS A 138 20.14 -21.06 6.17
C LYS A 138 19.72 -21.65 4.83
N GLU A 139 18.88 -22.69 4.84
CA GLU A 139 18.38 -23.38 3.65
C GLU A 139 17.64 -22.42 2.71
N TYR A 140 16.79 -21.55 3.28
CA TYR A 140 15.95 -20.62 2.51
C TYR A 140 16.48 -19.18 2.44
N GLU A 141 17.71 -18.94 2.85
CA GLU A 141 18.33 -17.60 2.88
C GLU A 141 17.53 -16.57 3.72
N LEU A 142 16.76 -17.07 4.71
CA LEU A 142 15.94 -16.29 5.63
C LEU A 142 16.69 -15.98 6.94
N ASN A 143 17.95 -15.61 6.85
CA ASN A 143 18.81 -15.42 8.02
C ASN A 143 18.22 -14.38 8.99
N VAL A 144 17.90 -14.83 10.20
CA VAL A 144 17.44 -14.03 11.34
C VAL A 144 18.05 -14.63 12.60
N ASP A 145 18.42 -13.79 13.57
CA ASP A 145 18.90 -14.27 14.87
C ASP A 145 17.71 -14.85 15.67
N PRO A 146 17.72 -16.15 16.04
CA PRO A 146 16.65 -16.76 16.82
C PRO A 146 16.40 -16.11 18.19
N ASP A 147 17.40 -15.46 18.75
CA ASP A 147 17.36 -14.88 20.08
C ASP A 147 17.06 -13.36 20.09
N ALA A 148 16.97 -12.73 18.92
CA ALA A 148 16.54 -11.34 18.79
C ALA A 148 15.03 -11.20 19.09
N THR A 149 14.63 -10.13 19.79
CA THR A 149 13.22 -9.80 20.03
C THR A 149 12.60 -9.16 18.77
N ILE A 150 11.31 -9.42 18.55
CA ILE A 150 10.62 -8.95 17.33
C ILE A 150 10.60 -7.43 17.23
N ASP A 151 10.44 -6.72 18.35
CA ASP A 151 10.43 -5.25 18.40
C ASP A 151 11.75 -4.63 17.92
N SER A 152 12.89 -5.33 18.12
CA SER A 152 14.20 -4.89 17.64
C SER A 152 14.43 -5.10 16.15
N LEU A 153 13.53 -5.84 15.45
CA LEU A 153 13.70 -6.20 14.05
C LEU A 153 13.05 -5.18 13.11
N GLY A 154 13.77 -4.81 12.05
CA GLY A 154 13.20 -4.10 10.92
C GLY A 154 12.12 -4.93 10.19
N VAL A 155 11.27 -4.24 9.43
CA VAL A 155 10.07 -4.83 8.79
C VAL A 155 10.41 -6.03 7.89
N GLY A 156 11.46 -5.94 7.07
CA GLY A 156 11.89 -7.04 6.21
C GLY A 156 12.33 -8.28 6.98
N LEU A 157 12.93 -8.12 8.17
CA LEU A 157 13.30 -9.25 9.04
C LEU A 157 12.05 -9.85 9.71
N ARG A 158 11.09 -9.05 10.15
CA ARG A 158 9.81 -9.53 10.71
C ARG A 158 9.05 -10.40 9.68
N GLN A 159 9.09 -10.02 8.41
CA GLN A 159 8.50 -10.82 7.34
C GLN A 159 9.18 -12.18 7.17
N ARG A 160 10.52 -12.21 7.23
CA ARG A 160 11.28 -13.49 7.20
C ARG A 160 10.86 -14.40 8.34
N VAL A 161 10.64 -13.85 9.53
CA VAL A 161 10.14 -14.62 10.70
C VAL A 161 8.77 -15.23 10.42
N GLU A 162 7.84 -14.50 9.80
CA GLU A 162 6.52 -15.05 9.43
C GLU A 162 6.63 -16.20 8.43
N ILE A 163 7.51 -16.08 7.43
CA ILE A 163 7.75 -17.15 6.47
C ILE A 163 8.39 -18.35 7.16
N LEU A 164 9.42 -18.14 8.00
CA LEU A 164 10.06 -19.18 8.79
C LEU A 164 9.06 -19.90 9.70
N LYS A 165 8.15 -19.17 10.34
CA LYS A 165 7.07 -19.74 11.17
C LYS A 165 6.18 -20.69 10.37
N ALA A 166 5.80 -20.33 9.15
CA ALA A 166 5.01 -21.18 8.27
C ALA A 166 5.80 -22.41 7.80
N LEU A 167 7.07 -22.25 7.41
CA LEU A 167 7.94 -23.34 6.97
C LEU A 167 8.29 -24.31 8.11
N TYR A 168 8.54 -23.80 9.31
CA TYR A 168 8.78 -24.63 10.50
C TYR A 168 7.59 -25.55 10.81
N ARG A 169 6.36 -25.10 10.53
CA ARG A 169 5.13 -25.89 10.61
C ARG A 169 4.89 -26.81 9.42
N LYS A 170 5.92 -26.96 8.54
CA LYS A 170 5.88 -27.84 7.36
C LYS A 170 4.81 -27.49 6.34
N ALA A 171 4.52 -26.20 6.19
CA ALA A 171 3.58 -25.73 5.15
C ALA A 171 4.06 -26.20 3.76
N ARG A 172 3.13 -26.75 2.99
CA ARG A 172 3.32 -27.10 1.57
C ARG A 172 2.71 -26.05 0.66
N ILE A 173 1.70 -25.36 1.19
CA ILE A 173 0.98 -24.27 0.55
C ILE A 173 1.24 -23.03 1.38
N LEU A 174 1.73 -21.95 0.76
CA LEU A 174 2.00 -20.67 1.40
C LEU A 174 1.09 -19.60 0.82
N ILE A 175 0.29 -18.95 1.66
CA ILE A 175 -0.52 -17.78 1.30
C ILE A 175 0.22 -16.54 1.79
N LEU A 176 0.47 -15.59 0.89
CA LEU A 176 1.15 -14.32 1.18
C LEU A 176 0.19 -13.18 0.84
N ASP A 177 -0.27 -12.45 1.85
CA ASP A 177 -1.23 -11.34 1.68
C ASP A 177 -0.48 -10.00 1.70
N GLU A 178 -0.35 -9.38 0.52
CA GLU A 178 0.37 -8.11 0.26
C GLU A 178 1.77 -8.05 0.89
N PRO A 179 2.65 -9.04 0.63
CA PRO A 179 3.88 -9.19 1.38
C PRO A 179 4.93 -8.10 1.11
N THR A 180 4.78 -7.30 0.07
CA THR A 180 5.76 -6.28 -0.36
C THR A 180 5.34 -4.86 0.00
N GLY A 181 4.19 -4.68 0.65
CA GLY A 181 3.61 -3.35 0.90
C GLY A 181 4.49 -2.39 1.73
N VAL A 182 5.48 -2.93 2.45
CA VAL A 182 6.37 -2.18 3.35
C VAL A 182 7.85 -2.46 3.10
N LEU A 183 8.17 -3.17 1.99
CA LEU A 183 9.53 -3.53 1.62
C LEU A 183 10.14 -2.51 0.65
N THR A 184 11.45 -2.33 0.77
CA THR A 184 12.23 -1.68 -0.29
C THR A 184 12.26 -2.54 -1.56
N PRO A 185 12.53 -1.97 -2.75
CA PRO A 185 12.67 -2.76 -3.98
C PRO A 185 13.67 -3.91 -3.86
N ALA A 186 14.83 -3.67 -3.22
CA ALA A 186 15.86 -4.71 -3.03
C ALA A 186 15.39 -5.84 -2.10
N GLU A 187 14.59 -5.53 -1.07
CA GLU A 187 13.99 -6.53 -0.20
C GLU A 187 12.89 -7.32 -0.92
N ALA A 188 12.10 -6.67 -1.77
CA ALA A 188 11.10 -7.33 -2.62
C ALA A 188 11.77 -8.31 -3.60
N ASP A 189 12.83 -7.90 -4.30
CA ASP A 189 13.62 -8.75 -5.19
C ASP A 189 14.23 -9.95 -4.44
N HIS A 190 14.67 -9.74 -3.19
CA HIS A 190 15.16 -10.81 -2.34
C HIS A 190 14.04 -11.79 -1.97
N LEU A 191 12.87 -11.29 -1.60
CA LEU A 191 11.68 -12.10 -1.34
C LEU A 191 11.32 -12.95 -2.57
N PHE A 192 11.31 -12.37 -3.76
CA PHE A 192 10.96 -13.08 -5.01
C PHE A 192 11.95 -14.22 -5.30
N ARG A 193 13.23 -14.05 -5.01
CA ARG A 193 14.21 -15.14 -5.10
C ARG A 193 13.89 -16.28 -4.13
N ILE A 194 13.53 -15.97 -2.88
CA ILE A 194 13.11 -16.96 -1.90
C ILE A 194 11.88 -17.72 -2.37
N LEU A 195 10.84 -17.02 -2.84
CA LEU A 195 9.61 -17.63 -3.33
C LEU A 195 9.86 -18.54 -4.54
N ASN A 196 10.72 -18.12 -5.46
CA ASN A 196 11.14 -18.97 -6.59
C ASN A 196 11.91 -20.22 -6.15
N ASN A 197 12.73 -20.15 -5.11
CA ASN A 197 13.41 -21.32 -4.56
C ASN A 197 12.41 -22.27 -3.90
N LEU A 198 11.49 -21.77 -3.09
CA LEU A 198 10.40 -22.56 -2.51
C LEU A 198 9.55 -23.27 -3.56
N LYS A 199 9.22 -22.56 -4.66
CA LYS A 199 8.52 -23.16 -5.81
C LYS A 199 9.31 -24.31 -6.44
N LYS A 200 10.63 -24.14 -6.65
CA LYS A 200 11.50 -25.21 -7.20
C LYS A 200 11.52 -26.45 -6.33
N GLU A 201 11.30 -26.32 -5.03
CA GLU A 201 11.17 -27.41 -4.08
C GLU A 201 9.74 -28.00 -4.02
N GLY A 202 8.86 -27.59 -4.90
CA GLY A 202 7.51 -28.10 -5.02
C GLY A 202 6.48 -27.46 -4.07
N LYS A 203 6.83 -26.37 -3.38
CA LYS A 203 5.85 -25.61 -2.60
C LYS A 203 4.89 -24.87 -3.54
N THR A 204 3.63 -24.81 -3.18
CA THR A 204 2.61 -24.03 -3.88
C THR A 204 2.46 -22.68 -3.17
N ILE A 205 2.45 -21.59 -3.91
CA ILE A 205 2.40 -20.24 -3.36
C ILE A 205 1.18 -19.51 -3.91
N VAL A 206 0.38 -18.93 -3.02
CA VAL A 206 -0.72 -18.02 -3.35
C VAL A 206 -0.26 -16.61 -2.99
N PHE A 207 -0.07 -15.78 -4.00
CA PHE A 207 0.49 -14.45 -3.87
C PHE A 207 -0.59 -13.40 -4.11
N ILE A 208 -0.99 -12.69 -3.06
CA ILE A 208 -2.02 -11.66 -3.14
C ILE A 208 -1.34 -10.31 -3.20
N THR A 209 -1.66 -9.54 -4.23
CA THR A 209 -1.17 -8.18 -4.38
C THR A 209 -2.13 -7.38 -5.27
N HIS A 210 -2.02 -6.06 -5.21
CA HIS A 210 -2.62 -5.14 -6.16
C HIS A 210 -1.57 -4.52 -7.09
N LYS A 211 -0.28 -4.82 -6.88
CA LYS A 211 0.85 -4.30 -7.67
C LYS A 211 1.09 -5.18 -8.89
N LEU A 212 0.68 -4.69 -10.06
CA LEU A 212 0.73 -5.45 -11.32
C LEU A 212 2.15 -5.85 -11.72
N ARG A 213 3.16 -5.02 -11.41
CA ARG A 213 4.56 -5.34 -11.64
C ARG A 213 4.97 -6.63 -10.94
N GLU A 214 4.63 -6.77 -9.65
CA GLU A 214 4.96 -7.95 -8.86
C GLU A 214 4.32 -9.21 -9.45
N VAL A 215 3.06 -9.10 -9.87
CA VAL A 215 2.35 -10.20 -10.54
C VAL A 215 3.10 -10.66 -11.79
N MET A 216 3.47 -9.70 -12.65
CA MET A 216 4.19 -10.01 -13.90
C MET A 216 5.55 -10.64 -13.67
N GLU A 217 6.20 -10.32 -12.55
CA GLU A 217 7.55 -10.78 -12.23
C GLU A 217 7.58 -12.17 -11.60
N ILE A 218 6.64 -12.47 -10.67
CA ILE A 218 6.77 -13.67 -9.83
C ILE A 218 5.75 -14.76 -10.13
N THR A 219 4.58 -14.47 -10.71
CA THR A 219 3.50 -15.44 -10.83
C THR A 219 3.54 -16.25 -12.14
N ASP A 220 3.02 -17.47 -12.11
CA ASP A 220 2.82 -18.32 -13.30
C ASP A 220 1.43 -18.11 -13.90
N THR A 221 0.44 -17.98 -13.02
CA THR A 221 -0.97 -17.78 -13.36
C THR A 221 -1.55 -16.73 -12.43
N VAL A 222 -2.47 -15.94 -12.92
CA VAL A 222 -3.14 -14.91 -12.15
C VAL A 222 -4.64 -15.02 -12.27
N SER A 223 -5.32 -14.98 -11.11
CA SER A 223 -6.78 -14.90 -11.01
C SER A 223 -7.18 -13.48 -10.62
N VAL A 224 -8.13 -12.91 -11.33
CA VAL A 224 -8.62 -11.55 -11.12
C VAL A 224 -9.96 -11.59 -10.44
N MET A 225 -10.08 -10.92 -9.29
CA MET A 225 -11.33 -10.78 -8.55
C MET A 225 -11.87 -9.35 -8.64
N ARG A 226 -13.18 -9.24 -8.80
CA ARG A 226 -13.90 -7.96 -8.80
C ARG A 226 -15.27 -8.13 -8.15
N GLN A 227 -15.60 -7.28 -7.18
CA GLN A 227 -16.91 -7.24 -6.50
C GLN A 227 -17.36 -8.61 -5.93
N GLY A 228 -16.42 -9.38 -5.41
CA GLY A 228 -16.70 -10.69 -4.83
C GLY A 228 -16.81 -11.84 -5.84
N GLU A 229 -16.53 -11.63 -7.10
CA GLU A 229 -16.59 -12.62 -8.17
C GLU A 229 -15.24 -12.82 -8.84
N MET A 230 -15.02 -14.00 -9.44
CA MET A 230 -13.85 -14.29 -10.26
C MET A 230 -14.13 -13.82 -11.70
N THR A 231 -13.36 -12.83 -12.17
CA THR A 231 -13.54 -12.25 -13.53
C THR A 231 -12.78 -13.04 -14.57
N ALA A 232 -11.55 -13.45 -14.26
CA ALA A 232 -10.70 -14.19 -15.17
C ALA A 232 -9.61 -14.96 -14.42
N THR A 233 -9.10 -16.02 -15.05
CA THR A 233 -7.84 -16.68 -14.68
C THR A 233 -7.01 -16.84 -15.94
N VAL A 234 -5.81 -16.26 -15.96
CA VAL A 234 -4.95 -16.22 -17.13
C VAL A 234 -3.51 -16.59 -16.75
N LYS A 235 -2.73 -17.13 -17.71
CA LYS A 235 -1.29 -17.30 -17.51
C LYS A 235 -0.61 -15.94 -17.56
N THR A 236 0.31 -15.70 -16.66
CA THR A 236 1.03 -14.43 -16.58
C THR A 236 1.79 -14.12 -17.86
N SER A 237 2.35 -15.16 -18.53
CA SER A 237 3.05 -15.04 -19.80
C SER A 237 2.16 -14.66 -21.00
N GLU A 238 0.84 -14.79 -20.86
CA GLU A 238 -0.16 -14.54 -21.92
C GLU A 238 -0.95 -13.24 -21.71
N THR A 239 -0.56 -12.42 -20.71
CA THR A 239 -1.26 -11.18 -20.36
C THR A 239 -0.30 -9.99 -20.23
N SER A 240 -0.83 -8.82 -19.91
CA SER A 240 -0.05 -7.60 -19.71
C SER A 240 -0.59 -6.81 -18.51
N PRO A 241 0.19 -5.89 -17.90
CA PRO A 241 -0.29 -5.02 -16.82
C PRO A 241 -1.58 -4.27 -17.21
N SER A 242 -1.67 -3.76 -18.44
CA SER A 242 -2.85 -3.04 -18.91
C SER A 242 -4.08 -3.93 -19.02
N SER A 243 -3.92 -5.17 -19.50
CA SER A 243 -5.03 -6.15 -19.57
C SER A 243 -5.50 -6.56 -18.18
N LEU A 244 -4.58 -6.77 -17.25
CA LEU A 244 -4.91 -7.09 -15.86
C LEU A 244 -5.64 -5.94 -15.18
N ALA A 245 -5.19 -4.70 -15.36
CA ALA A 245 -5.86 -3.51 -14.84
C ALA A 245 -7.29 -3.38 -15.38
N GLU A 246 -7.48 -3.61 -16.68
CA GLU A 246 -8.82 -3.58 -17.32
C GLU A 246 -9.74 -4.66 -16.72
N LEU A 247 -9.24 -5.87 -16.48
CA LEU A 247 -9.99 -6.94 -15.83
C LEU A 247 -10.36 -6.61 -14.38
N MET A 248 -9.46 -5.95 -13.63
CA MET A 248 -9.67 -5.55 -12.24
C MET A 248 -10.75 -4.46 -12.13
N VAL A 249 -10.67 -3.44 -12.96
CA VAL A 249 -11.55 -2.24 -12.90
C VAL A 249 -12.83 -2.44 -13.72
N GLY A 250 -12.76 -3.24 -14.81
CA GLY A 250 -13.88 -3.49 -15.73
C GLY A 250 -14.05 -2.43 -16.81
N ARG A 251 -13.07 -1.55 -16.99
CA ARG A 251 -12.94 -0.58 -18.07
C ARG A 251 -11.47 -0.38 -18.42
N LYS A 252 -11.19 0.20 -19.55
CA LYS A 252 -9.82 0.62 -19.88
C LYS A 252 -9.31 1.62 -18.84
N VAL A 253 -8.08 1.43 -18.40
CA VAL A 253 -7.38 2.26 -17.41
C VAL A 253 -6.05 2.68 -17.99
N LEU A 254 -5.72 3.96 -17.85
CA LEU A 254 -4.40 4.47 -18.20
C LEU A 254 -3.48 4.30 -16.99
N LEU A 255 -2.62 3.29 -17.02
CA LEU A 255 -1.62 3.05 -15.96
C LEU A 255 -0.56 4.16 -15.88
N ARG A 256 -0.35 4.87 -16.98
CA ARG A 256 0.49 6.08 -17.03
C ARG A 256 -0.33 7.23 -17.58
N VAL A 257 -0.35 8.33 -16.85
CA VAL A 257 -0.97 9.57 -17.32
C VAL A 257 0.04 10.28 -18.21
N GLU A 258 -0.37 10.60 -19.44
CA GLU A 258 0.45 11.45 -20.32
C GLU A 258 0.54 12.84 -19.70
N LYS A 259 1.75 13.32 -19.48
CA LYS A 259 2.02 14.68 -19.04
C LYS A 259 2.73 15.47 -20.14
N GLN A 260 2.29 16.70 -20.35
CA GLN A 260 2.97 17.61 -21.25
C GLN A 260 4.29 18.07 -20.63
N THR A 261 5.24 18.48 -21.48
CA THR A 261 6.47 19.09 -21.00
C THR A 261 6.11 20.38 -20.23
N SER A 262 6.46 20.43 -18.95
CA SER A 262 6.22 21.61 -18.13
C SER A 262 7.24 22.69 -18.46
N ALA A 263 6.79 23.94 -18.50
CA ALA A 263 7.64 25.12 -18.45
C ALA A 263 7.51 25.74 -17.05
N PRO A 264 8.38 25.37 -16.08
CA PRO A 264 8.25 25.83 -14.71
C PRO A 264 8.33 27.37 -14.63
N GLY A 265 7.40 27.96 -13.87
CA GLY A 265 7.33 29.37 -13.62
C GLY A 265 8.25 29.84 -12.47
N ASN A 266 7.79 30.86 -11.74
CA ASN A 266 8.50 31.38 -10.56
C ASN A 266 8.52 30.36 -9.41
N THR A 267 9.49 30.49 -8.52
CA THR A 267 9.58 29.67 -7.30
C THR A 267 8.41 30.00 -6.37
N THR A 268 7.60 29.00 -6.07
CA THR A 268 6.48 29.09 -5.13
C THR A 268 6.90 28.71 -3.71
N LEU A 269 7.66 27.61 -3.55
CA LEU A 269 8.21 27.16 -2.28
C LEU A 269 9.73 27.25 -2.32
N GLU A 270 10.32 27.85 -1.29
CA GLU A 270 11.76 27.87 -1.04
C GLU A 270 12.02 27.47 0.41
N ILE A 271 12.82 26.44 0.62
CA ILE A 271 13.24 25.94 1.93
C ILE A 271 14.76 26.06 2.02
N ASN A 272 15.27 26.64 3.11
CA ASN A 272 16.70 26.77 3.37
C ASN A 272 17.05 26.29 4.78
N ASN A 273 17.96 25.32 4.87
CA ASN A 273 18.53 24.78 6.10
C ASN A 273 17.45 24.38 7.14
N LEU A 274 16.41 23.67 6.70
CA LEU A 274 15.33 23.23 7.58
C LEU A 274 15.81 22.08 8.47
N ASN A 275 15.59 22.24 9.77
CA ASN A 275 15.96 21.26 10.77
C ASN A 275 14.78 20.98 11.71
N VAL A 276 14.60 19.70 12.04
CA VAL A 276 13.57 19.24 12.99
C VAL A 276 14.18 18.30 14.00
N ILE A 277 13.97 18.59 15.27
CA ILE A 277 14.30 17.72 16.40
C ILE A 277 12.98 17.37 17.10
N ASP A 278 12.72 16.08 17.27
CA ASP A 278 11.50 15.62 17.92
C ASP A 278 11.52 15.81 19.45
N ASN A 279 10.40 15.51 20.11
CA ASN A 279 10.25 15.66 21.56
C ASN A 279 11.16 14.72 22.39
N GLN A 280 11.79 13.74 21.75
CA GLN A 280 12.75 12.82 22.35
C GLN A 280 14.21 13.25 22.13
N GLY A 281 14.41 14.37 21.40
CA GLY A 281 15.74 14.89 21.05
C GLY A 281 16.37 14.23 19.85
N VAL A 282 15.59 13.46 19.06
CA VAL A 282 16.09 12.81 17.84
C VAL A 282 16.00 13.78 16.68
N GLN A 283 17.12 13.94 15.93
CA GLN A 283 17.15 14.71 14.69
C GLN A 283 16.36 13.98 13.61
N ARG A 284 15.26 14.60 13.14
CA ARG A 284 14.37 14.03 12.10
C ARG A 284 14.62 14.62 10.74
N LEU A 285 14.96 15.90 10.68
CA LEU A 285 15.41 16.58 9.45
C LEU A 285 16.71 17.32 9.74
N GLU A 286 17.68 17.21 8.83
CA GLU A 286 18.99 17.85 8.94
C GLU A 286 19.32 18.59 7.65
N ASP A 287 19.41 19.92 7.74
CA ASP A 287 19.81 20.84 6.67
C ASP A 287 19.06 20.68 5.34
N ILE A 288 17.74 20.41 5.42
CA ILE A 288 16.92 20.27 4.21
C ILE A 288 16.82 21.61 3.49
N SER A 289 17.24 21.61 2.23
CA SER A 289 17.14 22.76 1.33
C SER A 289 16.57 22.31 -0.01
N LEU A 290 15.47 22.92 -0.45
CA LEU A 290 14.81 22.60 -1.72
C LEU A 290 13.95 23.76 -2.21
N SER A 291 13.55 23.70 -3.48
CA SER A 291 12.59 24.63 -4.06
C SER A 291 11.60 23.93 -4.98
N VAL A 292 10.36 24.44 -5.03
CA VAL A 292 9.31 23.99 -5.97
C VAL A 292 8.79 25.20 -6.73
N ARG A 293 8.67 25.07 -8.04
CA ARG A 293 8.25 26.14 -8.94
C ARG A 293 6.76 26.00 -9.30
N ALA A 294 6.16 27.09 -9.69
CA ALA A 294 4.82 27.08 -10.28
C ALA A 294 4.80 26.19 -11.54
N GLY A 295 3.80 25.33 -11.67
CA GLY A 295 3.71 24.38 -12.79
C GLY A 295 4.69 23.21 -12.71
N GLU A 296 5.19 22.88 -11.51
CA GLU A 296 6.14 21.79 -11.26
C GLU A 296 5.61 20.82 -10.23
N ILE A 297 5.85 19.53 -10.44
CA ILE A 297 5.76 18.49 -9.42
C ILE A 297 7.17 18.10 -8.99
N LEU A 298 7.56 18.46 -7.76
CA LEU A 298 8.75 17.93 -7.11
C LEU A 298 8.38 16.67 -6.33
N GLY A 299 8.91 15.53 -6.75
CA GLY A 299 8.75 14.26 -6.04
C GLY A 299 9.83 14.07 -4.98
N ILE A 300 9.42 13.65 -3.78
CA ILE A 300 10.32 13.21 -2.71
C ILE A 300 10.18 11.70 -2.58
N ALA A 301 11.21 10.97 -3.00
CA ALA A 301 11.32 9.52 -2.83
C ALA A 301 12.04 9.18 -1.53
N GLY A 302 11.62 8.12 -0.85
CA GLY A 302 12.28 7.63 0.36
C GLY A 302 11.48 6.51 1.01
N VAL A 303 12.13 5.73 1.87
CA VAL A 303 11.46 4.71 2.70
C VAL A 303 10.78 5.39 3.87
N ALA A 304 9.64 4.85 4.33
CA ALA A 304 8.93 5.40 5.49
C ALA A 304 9.86 5.56 6.72
N GLY A 305 9.76 6.71 7.39
CA GLY A 305 10.58 7.04 8.57
C GLY A 305 11.90 7.77 8.26
N ASN A 306 12.14 8.15 7.02
CA ASN A 306 13.36 8.88 6.61
C ASN A 306 13.20 10.42 6.58
N GLY A 307 12.17 10.98 7.24
CA GLY A 307 11.97 12.42 7.38
C GLY A 307 10.91 13.05 6.47
N GLN A 308 10.33 12.27 5.54
CA GLN A 308 9.33 12.79 4.60
C GLN A 308 8.05 13.27 5.31
N SER A 309 7.57 12.52 6.31
CA SER A 309 6.39 12.88 7.09
C SER A 309 6.61 14.17 7.86
N GLU A 310 7.77 14.31 8.50
CA GLU A 310 8.16 15.50 9.25
C GLU A 310 8.27 16.73 8.35
N LEU A 311 8.76 16.56 7.11
CA LEU A 311 8.79 17.64 6.11
C LEU A 311 7.36 18.12 5.78
N LEU A 312 6.43 17.21 5.52
CA LEU A 312 5.03 17.55 5.24
C LEU A 312 4.35 18.19 6.46
N GLU A 313 4.63 17.69 7.67
CA GLU A 313 4.07 18.23 8.91
C GLU A 313 4.52 19.67 9.19
N VAL A 314 5.81 19.99 8.99
CA VAL A 314 6.33 21.36 9.12
C VAL A 314 5.65 22.29 8.10
N LEU A 315 5.59 21.88 6.84
CA LEU A 315 4.96 22.64 5.78
C LEU A 315 3.45 22.80 6.02
N GLY A 316 2.81 21.78 6.55
CA GLY A 316 1.39 21.79 6.95
C GLY A 316 1.09 22.59 8.22
N GLY A 317 2.12 23.01 8.97
CA GLY A 317 1.97 23.73 10.23
C GLY A 317 1.53 22.86 11.39
N ILE A 318 1.98 21.61 11.44
CA ILE A 318 1.71 20.63 12.50
C ILE A 318 2.90 20.57 13.46
N THR A 319 4.12 20.56 12.92
CA THR A 319 5.38 20.42 13.66
C THR A 319 6.22 21.68 13.53
N GLU A 320 6.86 22.10 14.63
CA GLU A 320 7.78 23.25 14.64
C GLU A 320 9.16 22.87 14.07
N ALA A 321 9.84 23.84 13.48
CA ALA A 321 11.15 23.65 12.88
C ALA A 321 12.08 24.84 13.11
N SER A 322 13.35 24.71 12.71
CA SER A 322 14.30 25.81 12.53
C SER A 322 14.77 25.85 11.09
N GLY A 323 15.23 27.01 10.64
CA GLY A 323 15.57 27.30 9.25
C GLY A 323 14.69 28.39 8.68
N SER A 324 14.51 28.42 7.35
CA SER A 324 13.67 29.41 6.65
C SER A 324 12.81 28.72 5.60
N ILE A 325 11.54 29.10 5.54
CA ILE A 325 10.60 28.70 4.49
C ILE A 325 9.93 29.95 3.92
N LYS A 326 9.93 30.06 2.58
CA LYS A 326 9.22 31.13 1.87
C LYS A 326 8.19 30.58 0.93
N ILE A 327 7.01 31.20 0.92
CA ILE A 327 5.94 30.94 -0.04
C ILE A 327 5.75 32.20 -0.89
N ASN A 328 5.88 32.07 -2.22
CA ASN A 328 5.85 33.21 -3.16
C ASN A 328 6.76 34.36 -2.70
N GLY A 329 7.98 34.04 -2.22
CA GLY A 329 8.98 34.98 -1.73
C GLY A 329 8.72 35.58 -0.34
N LYS A 330 7.59 35.23 0.32
CA LYS A 330 7.26 35.70 1.68
C LYS A 330 7.64 34.65 2.71
N GLU A 331 8.39 35.04 3.73
CA GLU A 331 8.75 34.16 4.83
C GLU A 331 7.54 33.78 5.69
N ILE A 332 7.46 32.50 6.10
CA ILE A 332 6.38 31.99 6.93
C ILE A 332 6.91 31.57 8.30
N ALA A 333 6.10 31.72 9.34
CA ALA A 333 6.46 31.34 10.70
C ALA A 333 6.64 29.82 10.83
N LEU A 334 7.73 29.40 11.48
CA LEU A 334 8.05 27.99 11.75
C LEU A 334 7.78 27.59 13.21
N ARG A 335 7.49 28.57 14.08
CA ARG A 335 7.24 28.38 15.51
C ARG A 335 6.16 29.31 16.01
N GLY A 336 5.57 28.94 17.14
CA GLY A 336 4.58 29.76 17.84
C GLY A 336 3.20 29.76 17.17
N ASN A 337 2.35 30.69 17.60
CA ASN A 337 0.92 30.67 17.26
C ASN A 337 0.58 30.87 15.77
N GLU A 338 1.52 31.37 14.97
CA GLU A 338 1.34 31.56 13.53
C GLU A 338 1.83 30.34 12.72
N ALA A 339 2.53 29.40 13.34
CA ALA A 339 2.99 28.16 12.72
C ALA A 339 1.90 27.08 12.83
N ASN A 340 0.75 27.28 12.20
CA ASN A 340 -0.38 26.36 12.26
C ASN A 340 -1.08 26.18 10.91
N GLY A 341 -1.90 25.13 10.78
CA GLY A 341 -2.57 24.78 9.53
C GLY A 341 -3.53 25.85 9.00
N GLN A 342 -4.13 26.68 9.86
CA GLN A 342 -4.97 27.79 9.41
C GLN A 342 -4.13 28.87 8.71
N SER A 343 -3.02 29.26 9.31
CA SER A 343 -2.08 30.22 8.70
C SER A 343 -1.53 29.71 7.36
N ARG A 344 -1.23 28.42 7.26
CA ARG A 344 -0.79 27.78 6.01
C ARG A 344 -1.83 27.90 4.90
N ARG A 345 -3.11 27.61 5.22
CA ARG A 345 -4.21 27.77 4.26
C ARG A 345 -4.37 29.22 3.78
N LEU A 346 -4.25 30.19 4.68
CA LEU A 346 -4.29 31.62 4.33
C LEU A 346 -3.10 32.04 3.45
N GLN A 347 -1.99 31.31 3.51
CA GLN A 347 -0.79 31.53 2.67
C GLN A 347 -0.87 30.77 1.33
N GLY A 348 -2.00 30.17 0.99
CA GLY A 348 -2.20 29.44 -0.26
C GLY A 348 -1.65 28.03 -0.27
N ILE A 349 -1.38 27.43 0.91
CA ILE A 349 -0.92 26.05 1.03
C ILE A 349 -2.12 25.15 1.30
N ALA A 350 -2.29 24.07 0.53
CA ALA A 350 -3.21 22.99 0.81
C ALA A 350 -2.43 21.69 1.13
N HIS A 351 -2.99 20.82 1.96
CA HIS A 351 -2.30 19.63 2.43
C HIS A 351 -3.19 18.39 2.35
N VAL A 352 -2.77 17.43 1.53
CA VAL A 352 -3.29 16.07 1.48
C VAL A 352 -2.31 15.19 2.28
N PRO A 353 -2.63 14.82 3.52
CA PRO A 353 -1.69 14.11 4.41
C PRO A 353 -1.52 12.65 4.02
N GLU A 354 -0.40 12.04 4.44
CA GLU A 354 -0.08 10.63 4.22
C GLU A 354 -1.09 9.68 4.89
N ASP A 355 -1.50 10.02 6.11
CA ASP A 355 -2.56 9.31 6.82
C ASP A 355 -3.85 10.11 6.80
N ARG A 356 -4.69 9.79 5.80
CA ARG A 356 -5.99 10.46 5.63
C ARG A 356 -6.94 10.23 6.78
N GLN A 357 -6.84 9.10 7.50
CA GLN A 357 -7.78 8.74 8.57
C GLN A 357 -7.45 9.43 9.88
N HIS A 358 -6.17 9.67 10.18
CA HIS A 358 -5.73 10.35 11.39
C HIS A 358 -5.57 11.86 11.21
N LEU A 359 -5.10 12.31 10.05
CA LEU A 359 -4.75 13.71 9.81
C LEU A 359 -5.68 14.41 8.81
N GLY A 360 -6.32 13.66 7.93
CA GLY A 360 -7.10 14.22 6.81
C GLY A 360 -8.60 14.31 7.06
N LEU A 361 -9.17 13.40 7.82
CA LEU A 361 -10.60 13.20 7.99
C LEU A 361 -10.96 12.93 9.46
N ILE A 362 -12.18 13.28 9.84
CA ILE A 362 -12.80 12.80 11.07
C ILE A 362 -13.79 11.71 10.65
N MET A 363 -13.47 10.45 11.01
CA MET A 363 -14.15 9.27 10.48
C MET A 363 -15.64 9.18 10.86
N GLU A 364 -16.01 9.72 12.00
CA GLU A 364 -17.39 9.78 12.51
C GLU A 364 -18.22 10.88 11.85
N PHE A 365 -17.58 11.90 11.28
CA PHE A 365 -18.26 13.02 10.60
C PHE A 365 -18.92 12.55 9.29
N GLU A 366 -20.01 13.24 8.95
CA GLU A 366 -20.61 13.12 7.63
C GLU A 366 -19.68 13.72 6.54
N ALA A 367 -19.84 13.31 5.29
CA ALA A 367 -18.96 13.76 4.21
C ALA A 367 -18.96 15.29 4.06
N TRP A 368 -20.12 15.95 4.18
CA TRP A 368 -20.20 17.42 4.08
C TRP A 368 -19.45 18.14 5.20
N GLU A 369 -19.39 17.58 6.41
CA GLU A 369 -18.64 18.15 7.52
C GLU A 369 -17.14 18.07 7.27
N ASN A 370 -16.68 16.93 6.73
CA ASN A 370 -15.28 16.76 6.32
C ASN A 370 -14.89 17.66 5.13
N ILE A 371 -15.79 17.97 4.22
CA ILE A 371 -15.57 18.95 3.15
C ILE A 371 -15.37 20.37 3.70
N ALA A 372 -16.03 20.70 4.81
CA ALA A 372 -15.87 22.00 5.46
C ALA A 372 -14.69 22.06 6.43
N LEU A 373 -14.09 20.91 6.79
CA LEU A 373 -13.04 20.82 7.79
C LEU A 373 -11.83 21.68 7.43
N GLY A 374 -11.45 22.61 8.34
CA GLY A 374 -10.36 23.56 8.14
C GLY A 374 -10.73 24.80 7.32
N TYR A 375 -11.90 24.82 6.66
CA TYR A 375 -12.40 25.93 5.84
C TYR A 375 -13.76 26.48 6.30
N HIS A 376 -14.27 25.99 7.42
CA HIS A 376 -15.57 26.34 7.97
C HIS A 376 -15.74 27.83 8.26
N ASN A 377 -14.64 28.56 8.47
CA ASN A 377 -14.62 30.00 8.69
C ASN A 377 -14.58 30.83 7.38
N SER A 378 -14.61 30.19 6.18
CA SER A 378 -14.61 30.92 4.92
C SER A 378 -15.93 31.66 4.69
N GLU A 379 -15.88 32.79 4.00
CA GLU A 379 -17.08 33.58 3.65
C GLU A 379 -18.11 32.77 2.85
N ASP A 380 -17.66 31.84 2.03
CA ASP A 380 -18.51 30.93 1.25
C ASP A 380 -19.46 30.11 2.11
N TYR A 381 -19.03 29.76 3.33
CA TYR A 381 -19.77 28.90 4.26
C TYR A 381 -20.52 29.67 5.34
N GLN A 382 -20.40 30.99 5.36
CA GLN A 382 -21.09 31.82 6.33
C GLN A 382 -22.48 32.23 5.86
N GLN A 383 -23.46 32.17 6.77
CA GLN A 383 -24.76 32.80 6.60
C GLN A 383 -24.68 34.29 6.94
N ASN A 384 -23.95 34.61 7.99
CA ASN A 384 -23.54 35.93 8.44
C ASN A 384 -22.20 35.81 9.20
N ARG A 385 -21.66 36.94 9.68
CA ARG A 385 -20.33 36.96 10.34
C ARG A 385 -20.18 35.98 11.53
N PHE A 386 -21.27 35.49 12.11
CA PHE A 386 -21.27 34.68 13.33
C PHE A 386 -21.84 33.26 13.15
N LEU A 387 -22.49 32.97 12.02
CA LEU A 387 -23.19 31.72 11.81
C LEU A 387 -22.78 31.06 10.50
N MET A 388 -22.44 29.77 10.58
CA MET A 388 -22.22 28.93 9.40
C MET A 388 -23.56 28.54 8.76
N SER A 389 -23.56 28.34 7.45
CA SER A 389 -24.69 27.85 6.68
C SER A 389 -24.49 26.40 6.27
N ASN A 390 -25.07 25.47 7.03
CA ASN A 390 -25.02 24.04 6.68
C ASN A 390 -25.61 23.79 5.28
N ALA A 391 -26.57 24.57 4.83
CA ALA A 391 -27.15 24.46 3.49
C ALA A 391 -26.12 24.79 2.41
N LYS A 392 -25.34 25.88 2.55
CA LYS A 392 -24.27 26.23 1.61
C LYS A 392 -23.18 25.17 1.58
N ILE A 393 -22.77 24.68 2.76
CA ILE A 393 -21.74 23.62 2.86
C ILE A 393 -22.21 22.34 2.19
N LYS A 394 -23.47 21.89 2.45
CA LYS A 394 -24.02 20.68 1.80
C LYS A 394 -24.12 20.82 0.29
N THR A 395 -24.51 21.99 -0.20
CA THR A 395 -24.57 22.26 -1.66
C THR A 395 -23.17 22.17 -2.29
N ASP A 396 -22.16 22.78 -1.67
CA ASP A 396 -20.78 22.71 -2.16
C ASP A 396 -20.22 21.28 -2.05
N ALA A 397 -20.58 20.55 -0.98
CA ALA A 397 -20.16 19.15 -0.81
C ALA A 397 -20.74 18.24 -1.91
N ILE A 398 -22.02 18.40 -2.28
CA ILE A 398 -22.64 17.66 -3.40
C ILE A 398 -21.86 17.92 -4.69
N ARG A 399 -21.60 19.19 -5.02
CA ARG A 399 -20.86 19.59 -6.22
C ARG A 399 -19.45 18.97 -6.24
N LYS A 400 -18.70 19.06 -5.13
CA LYS A 400 -17.34 18.50 -5.01
C LYS A 400 -17.33 16.99 -5.11
N MET A 401 -18.28 16.31 -4.47
CA MET A 401 -18.40 14.86 -4.54
C MET A 401 -18.74 14.38 -5.95
N GLU A 402 -19.57 15.11 -6.69
CA GLU A 402 -19.85 14.80 -8.10
C GLU A 402 -18.62 15.02 -8.98
N GLN A 403 -17.94 16.15 -8.84
CA GLN A 403 -16.77 16.52 -9.64
C GLN A 403 -15.59 15.54 -9.43
N PHE A 404 -15.43 15.05 -8.21
CA PHE A 404 -14.36 14.09 -7.85
C PHE A 404 -14.83 12.63 -7.91
N ASP A 405 -16.03 12.36 -8.41
CA ASP A 405 -16.60 11.01 -8.52
C ASP A 405 -16.50 10.24 -7.19
N VAL A 406 -16.90 10.87 -6.09
CA VAL A 406 -16.98 10.22 -4.77
C VAL A 406 -18.25 9.38 -4.70
N ARG A 407 -18.09 8.09 -4.38
CA ARG A 407 -19.21 7.15 -4.35
C ARG A 407 -19.34 6.43 -3.00
N PRO A 408 -20.56 6.26 -2.47
CA PRO A 408 -21.83 6.80 -3.01
C PRO A 408 -21.90 8.32 -2.89
N ASN A 409 -22.59 9.01 -3.81
CA ASN A 409 -22.79 10.46 -3.74
C ASN A 409 -23.87 10.81 -2.68
N ASN A 410 -23.51 10.55 -1.42
CA ASN A 410 -24.36 10.80 -0.26
C ASN A 410 -23.60 11.64 0.76
N VAL A 411 -23.87 12.93 0.80
CA VAL A 411 -23.16 13.89 1.66
C VAL A 411 -23.41 13.68 3.16
N THR A 412 -24.50 12.97 3.54
CA THR A 412 -24.84 12.68 4.93
C THR A 412 -24.33 11.30 5.39
N LEU A 413 -23.65 10.56 4.53
CA LEU A 413 -23.01 9.32 4.93
C LEU A 413 -21.79 9.63 5.81
N SER A 414 -21.68 8.92 6.92
CA SER A 414 -20.47 8.97 7.77
C SER A 414 -19.25 8.54 6.96
N THR A 415 -18.15 9.26 7.14
CA THR A 415 -16.92 9.07 6.35
C THR A 415 -16.32 7.66 6.46
N LYS A 416 -16.52 6.97 7.59
CA LYS A 416 -16.15 5.56 7.77
C LYS A 416 -16.89 4.60 6.82
N GLY A 417 -18.01 5.01 6.24
CA GLY A 417 -18.79 4.22 5.27
C GLY A 417 -18.25 4.27 3.85
N PHE A 418 -17.26 5.12 3.55
CA PHE A 418 -16.63 5.20 2.24
C PHE A 418 -15.41 4.27 2.14
N SER A 419 -15.17 3.74 0.94
CA SER A 419 -13.92 3.03 0.64
C SER A 419 -12.70 3.97 0.75
N GLY A 420 -11.50 3.40 0.94
CA GLY A 420 -10.26 4.18 1.03
C GLY A 420 -10.05 5.14 -0.16
N GLY A 421 -10.35 4.70 -1.39
CA GLY A 421 -10.28 5.54 -2.57
C GLY A 421 -11.26 6.72 -2.53
N ASN A 422 -12.50 6.50 -2.04
CA ASN A 422 -13.48 7.58 -1.91
C ASN A 422 -13.15 8.54 -0.75
N GLN A 423 -12.59 8.04 0.35
CA GLN A 423 -12.04 8.88 1.43
C GLN A 423 -10.93 9.79 0.90
N GLN A 424 -10.03 9.26 0.07
CA GLN A 424 -8.95 10.04 -0.55
C GLN A 424 -9.50 11.11 -1.51
N LYS A 425 -10.51 10.76 -2.31
CA LYS A 425 -11.20 11.71 -3.20
C LYS A 425 -11.89 12.84 -2.42
N LEU A 426 -12.45 12.54 -1.21
CA LEU A 426 -12.99 13.57 -0.32
C LEU A 426 -11.93 14.58 0.12
N VAL A 427 -10.77 14.10 0.58
CA VAL A 427 -9.65 14.97 0.99
C VAL A 427 -9.18 15.81 -0.20
N LEU A 428 -8.93 15.17 -1.35
CA LEU A 428 -8.47 15.86 -2.56
C LEU A 428 -9.47 16.92 -3.03
N SER A 429 -10.78 16.60 -3.02
CA SER A 429 -11.83 17.56 -3.43
C SER A 429 -11.86 18.79 -2.53
N ARG A 430 -11.63 18.61 -1.22
CA ARG A 430 -11.55 19.71 -0.27
C ARG A 430 -10.34 20.60 -0.52
N GLU A 431 -9.18 20.00 -0.72
CA GLU A 431 -7.91 20.72 -0.82
C GLU A 431 -7.69 21.34 -2.21
N ILE A 432 -7.96 20.63 -3.30
CA ILE A 432 -7.73 21.10 -4.68
C ILE A 432 -8.70 22.22 -5.07
N GLU A 433 -9.99 22.11 -4.71
CA GLU A 433 -11.02 23.08 -5.07
C GLU A 433 -10.81 24.49 -4.44
N ARG A 434 -9.90 24.61 -3.48
CA ARG A 434 -9.47 25.88 -2.92
C ARG A 434 -8.46 26.62 -3.79
N ASN A 435 -8.06 26.02 -4.93
CA ASN A 435 -7.12 26.59 -5.89
C ASN A 435 -5.80 27.05 -5.24
N PRO A 436 -5.11 26.17 -4.48
CA PRO A 436 -3.90 26.55 -3.74
C PRO A 436 -2.77 26.95 -4.68
N ASP A 437 -1.80 27.73 -4.18
CA ASP A 437 -0.55 28.01 -4.88
C ASP A 437 0.43 26.85 -4.74
N LEU A 438 0.44 26.20 -3.57
CA LEU A 438 1.21 25.02 -3.25
C LEU A 438 0.31 23.91 -2.73
N LEU A 439 0.35 22.75 -3.36
CA LEU A 439 -0.28 21.53 -2.86
C LEU A 439 0.80 20.59 -2.30
N LEU A 440 0.69 20.27 -1.01
CA LEU A 440 1.45 19.22 -0.35
C LEU A 440 0.67 17.91 -0.48
N VAL A 441 1.31 16.86 -0.96
CA VAL A 441 0.64 15.58 -1.20
C VAL A 441 1.49 14.45 -0.65
N GLY A 442 1.01 13.82 0.40
CA GLY A 442 1.63 12.65 1.01
C GLY A 442 0.90 11.36 0.63
N GLN A 443 1.61 10.39 0.06
CA GLN A 443 1.14 9.04 -0.22
C GLN A 443 -0.27 8.99 -0.87
N PRO A 444 -0.54 9.73 -1.96
CA PRO A 444 -1.90 9.95 -2.46
C PRO A 444 -2.62 8.68 -2.87
N THR A 445 -1.87 7.63 -3.24
CA THR A 445 -2.42 6.37 -3.73
C THR A 445 -2.37 5.23 -2.72
N ARG A 446 -1.86 5.49 -1.51
CA ARG A 446 -1.75 4.46 -0.46
C ARG A 446 -3.11 3.90 -0.08
N GLY A 447 -3.29 2.58 -0.28
CA GLY A 447 -4.51 1.87 0.09
C GLY A 447 -5.75 2.29 -0.71
N VAL A 448 -5.57 2.72 -1.96
CA VAL A 448 -6.67 3.01 -2.90
C VAL A 448 -6.64 2.01 -4.07
N ASP A 449 -7.75 1.92 -4.79
CA ASP A 449 -7.87 1.05 -5.96
C ASP A 449 -7.27 1.69 -7.23
N ILE A 450 -7.00 0.87 -8.26
CA ILE A 450 -6.37 1.32 -9.51
C ILE A 450 -7.21 2.40 -10.21
N GLY A 451 -8.53 2.30 -10.17
CA GLY A 451 -9.42 3.31 -10.77
C GLY A 451 -9.31 4.65 -10.07
N ALA A 452 -9.13 4.66 -8.74
CA ALA A 452 -8.89 5.87 -7.98
C ALA A 452 -7.48 6.43 -8.21
N ILE A 453 -6.46 5.57 -8.36
CA ILE A 453 -5.07 5.97 -8.69
C ILE A 453 -5.05 6.80 -9.98
N GLU A 454 -5.64 6.26 -11.06
CA GLU A 454 -5.73 6.97 -12.36
C GLU A 454 -6.35 8.36 -12.18
N PHE A 455 -7.49 8.44 -11.47
CA PHE A 455 -8.18 9.69 -11.23
C PHE A 455 -7.32 10.70 -10.45
N ILE A 456 -6.68 10.25 -9.37
CA ILE A 456 -5.81 11.08 -8.53
C ILE A 456 -4.65 11.64 -9.35
N HIS A 457 -3.96 10.80 -10.10
CA HIS A 457 -2.85 11.21 -10.96
C HIS A 457 -3.29 12.27 -11.98
N GLN A 458 -4.46 12.08 -12.61
CA GLN A 458 -5.02 13.06 -13.54
C GLN A 458 -5.29 14.41 -12.87
N GLN A 459 -5.81 14.42 -11.63
CA GLN A 459 -6.05 15.67 -10.90
C GLN A 459 -4.75 16.40 -10.57
N LEU A 460 -3.70 15.67 -10.14
CA LEU A 460 -2.39 16.27 -9.86
C LEU A 460 -1.75 16.87 -11.13
N ILE A 461 -1.79 16.14 -12.25
CA ILE A 461 -1.26 16.66 -13.53
C ILE A 461 -2.05 17.90 -13.98
N ARG A 462 -3.40 17.87 -13.89
CA ARG A 462 -4.22 19.05 -14.24
C ARG A 462 -3.87 20.27 -13.39
N LEU A 463 -3.65 20.07 -12.09
CA LEU A 463 -3.28 21.16 -11.17
C LEU A 463 -1.91 21.72 -11.52
N ARG A 464 -0.91 20.86 -11.82
CA ARG A 464 0.41 21.27 -12.33
C ARG A 464 0.29 22.07 -13.62
N ASP A 465 -0.47 21.55 -14.59
CA ASP A 465 -0.65 22.19 -15.91
C ASP A 465 -1.40 23.53 -15.79
N ALA A 466 -2.19 23.70 -14.73
CA ALA A 466 -2.79 24.99 -14.35
C ALA A 466 -1.78 25.98 -13.68
N GLY A 467 -0.51 25.62 -13.62
CA GLY A 467 0.57 26.48 -13.08
C GLY A 467 0.73 26.40 -11.56
N LYS A 468 0.19 25.38 -10.89
CA LYS A 468 0.34 25.22 -9.44
C LYS A 468 1.59 24.43 -9.09
N ALA A 469 2.21 24.74 -7.95
CA ALA A 469 3.33 24.00 -7.40
C ALA A 469 2.83 22.78 -6.61
N ILE A 470 3.48 21.64 -6.78
CA ILE A 470 3.12 20.40 -6.07
C ILE A 470 4.38 19.79 -5.46
N LEU A 471 4.36 19.53 -4.15
CA LEU A 471 5.33 18.69 -3.46
C LEU A 471 4.69 17.33 -3.21
N LEU A 472 5.15 16.33 -3.95
CA LEU A 472 4.65 14.96 -3.88
C LEU A 472 5.61 14.09 -3.07
N VAL A 473 5.13 13.50 -1.99
CA VAL A 473 5.87 12.50 -1.21
C VAL A 473 5.25 11.14 -1.44
N SER A 474 6.03 10.17 -1.90
CA SER A 474 5.56 8.79 -2.07
C SER A 474 6.69 7.78 -1.88
N VAL A 475 6.34 6.62 -1.31
CA VAL A 475 7.22 5.44 -1.24
C VAL A 475 7.16 4.61 -2.53
N GLU A 476 6.13 4.83 -3.35
CA GLU A 476 5.95 4.12 -4.62
C GLU A 476 6.77 4.80 -5.72
N LEU A 477 7.89 4.17 -6.11
CA LEU A 477 8.80 4.73 -7.11
C LEU A 477 8.13 4.93 -8.48
N GLU A 478 7.22 4.02 -8.89
CA GLU A 478 6.46 4.18 -10.13
C GLU A 478 5.62 5.47 -10.12
N GLU A 479 5.02 5.83 -8.99
CA GLU A 479 4.25 7.07 -8.83
C GLU A 479 5.17 8.28 -8.94
N ILE A 480 6.27 8.29 -8.19
CA ILE A 480 7.28 9.37 -8.24
C ILE A 480 7.81 9.57 -9.66
N MET A 481 8.22 8.49 -10.34
CA MET A 481 8.79 8.56 -11.69
C MET A 481 7.77 9.00 -12.75
N SER A 482 6.50 8.62 -12.58
CA SER A 482 5.46 8.95 -13.56
C SER A 482 4.96 10.38 -13.46
N LEU A 483 4.86 10.92 -12.23
CA LEU A 483 4.25 12.23 -11.98
C LEU A 483 5.27 13.36 -11.89
N SER A 484 6.45 13.12 -11.30
CA SER A 484 7.39 14.17 -10.96
C SER A 484 8.10 14.76 -12.19
N ASP A 485 8.37 16.05 -12.15
CA ASP A 485 9.25 16.75 -13.10
C ASP A 485 10.70 16.71 -12.61
N ARG A 486 10.90 16.78 -11.29
CA ARG A 486 12.16 16.54 -10.58
C ARG A 486 11.93 15.61 -9.40
N ILE A 487 12.95 14.83 -9.05
CA ILE A 487 12.92 13.85 -7.96
C ILE A 487 14.06 14.15 -7.00
N MET A 488 13.75 14.33 -5.73
CA MET A 488 14.73 14.31 -4.64
C MET A 488 14.58 13.03 -3.84
N VAL A 489 15.68 12.48 -3.37
CA VAL A 489 15.68 11.27 -2.55
C VAL A 489 16.06 11.63 -1.13
N MET A 490 15.25 11.20 -0.16
CA MET A 490 15.52 11.36 1.27
C MET A 490 15.94 10.05 1.92
N PHE A 491 16.96 10.15 2.77
CA PHE A 491 17.42 9.08 3.65
C PHE A 491 17.94 9.69 4.96
N ASP A 492 17.51 9.13 6.09
CA ASP A 492 17.93 9.53 7.45
C ASP A 492 17.87 11.06 7.67
N GLY A 493 16.74 11.65 7.29
CA GLY A 493 16.50 13.10 7.46
C GLY A 493 17.28 14.02 6.53
N LYS A 494 17.98 13.52 5.51
CA LYS A 494 18.83 14.29 4.58
C LYS A 494 18.43 14.08 3.13
N ILE A 495 18.74 15.06 2.27
CA ILE A 495 18.64 14.90 0.82
C ILE A 495 19.89 14.18 0.32
N MET A 496 19.71 13.04 -0.31
CA MET A 496 20.79 12.21 -0.86
C MET A 496 21.19 12.60 -2.27
N GLY A 497 20.26 13.18 -3.03
CA GLY A 497 20.49 13.62 -4.39
C GLY A 497 19.22 14.12 -5.06
N GLU A 498 19.39 14.76 -6.21
CA GLU A 498 18.34 15.22 -7.10
C GLU A 498 18.54 14.61 -8.48
N LYS A 499 17.45 14.18 -9.11
CA LYS A 499 17.41 13.52 -10.44
C LYS A 499 16.20 14.00 -11.22
N THR A 500 16.23 13.82 -12.54
CA THR A 500 15.02 13.89 -13.36
C THR A 500 14.54 12.46 -13.67
N PRO A 501 13.24 12.24 -13.92
CA PRO A 501 12.72 10.90 -14.28
C PRO A 501 13.37 10.28 -15.52
N THR A 502 13.94 11.09 -16.41
CA THR A 502 14.62 10.66 -17.63
C THR A 502 16.08 10.26 -17.42
N GLU A 503 16.70 10.73 -16.35
CA GLU A 503 18.13 10.52 -16.03
C GLU A 503 18.34 9.44 -14.96
N THR A 504 17.29 8.79 -14.49
CA THR A 504 17.37 7.80 -13.42
C THR A 504 16.46 6.60 -13.69
N ASN A 505 16.58 5.60 -12.85
CA ASN A 505 15.73 4.41 -12.84
C ASN A 505 15.44 3.98 -11.39
N GLU A 506 14.47 3.08 -11.22
CA GLU A 506 14.05 2.60 -9.89
C GLU A 506 15.20 1.99 -9.08
N LYS A 507 16.15 1.32 -9.74
CA LYS A 507 17.29 0.69 -9.05
C LYS A 507 18.22 1.75 -8.46
N GLU A 508 18.53 2.81 -9.21
CA GLU A 508 19.35 3.92 -8.77
C GLU A 508 18.69 4.69 -7.62
N LEU A 509 17.39 5.01 -7.78
CA LEU A 509 16.61 5.64 -6.72
C LEU A 509 16.56 4.76 -5.46
N GLY A 510 16.37 3.44 -5.64
CA GLY A 510 16.35 2.49 -4.53
C GLY A 510 17.67 2.43 -3.76
N LEU A 511 18.82 2.56 -4.43
CA LEU A 511 20.13 2.64 -3.76
C LEU A 511 20.26 3.94 -2.94
N LEU A 512 19.86 5.07 -3.50
CA LEU A 512 19.85 6.35 -2.79
C LEU A 512 18.91 6.32 -1.58
N MET A 513 17.74 5.68 -1.71
CA MET A 513 16.78 5.47 -0.60
C MET A 513 17.32 4.57 0.51
N ALA A 514 18.33 3.74 0.21
CA ALA A 514 19.05 2.92 1.18
C ALA A 514 20.32 3.61 1.73
N GLY A 515 20.54 4.89 1.42
CA GLY A 515 21.70 5.66 1.87
C GLY A 515 22.99 5.40 1.10
N ILE A 516 22.92 4.64 -0.01
CA ILE A 516 24.07 4.30 -0.84
C ILE A 516 24.19 5.36 -1.94
N LYS A 517 25.16 6.27 -1.82
CA LYS A 517 25.52 7.17 -2.92
C LYS A 517 26.24 6.33 -3.98
N GLY A 518 25.68 6.23 -5.18
CA GLY A 518 26.39 5.65 -6.32
C GLY A 518 27.69 6.43 -6.55
N ASP A 519 28.75 5.71 -6.82
CA ASP A 519 29.99 6.33 -7.29
C ASP A 519 29.68 7.11 -8.56
N THR A 520 29.75 8.42 -8.47
CA THR A 520 29.78 9.31 -9.65
C THR A 520 31.13 9.07 -10.33
N ASN A 521 31.16 8.13 -11.28
CA ASN A 521 32.22 8.08 -12.29
C ASN A 521 31.84 8.95 -13.48
#